data_0bc0b4399d89eee678f94122ea7db70b
#
_entry.id   0bc0b4399d89eee678f94122ea7db70b
#
_cell.length_a   1.000
_cell.length_b   1.000
_cell.length_c   1.000
_cell.angle_alpha   90.00
_cell.angle_beta   90.00
_cell.angle_gamma   90.00
#
_symmetry.space_group_name_H-M   'P 1'
#
loop_
_entity.id
_entity.type
_entity.pdbx_description
1 polymer ?
#
loop_
_entity_poly.entity_id
_entity_poly.type
_entity_poly.pdbx_seq_one_letter_code
_entity_poly.pdbx_strand_id
1 'polypeptide(L)'
;MEQNYDVNQRPTKGVHIFAPHYNVQEDRVKQEFSIKDLENLSGVKAHTIRAWEQRYALLNPNRSSTNIRTYGGEDLKKLLNVALLLERGLKISKIAGLSPTQLGQMVAEGPSVSDEGGEALAKQRLKLAMMTFDEVLFRGTMEECVERLTFDGAVLNVALPFLAEVGVLWLTDTICPAHEHFMSNLLRQMLFAEIHNAPIPQPEEKGKVIVLFLPEREIHDISLLFLHHLCRSARRQSVFLGQSVPFDDLVNVAAQFEEVCFVSYCTTSPAADQAQDYIDRIDRTFAGSEVTFHLGGGVFKQATEGVNTTVHTDGASLVQKILH
;
A
#
# COMPACT_ATOMS: atom_id res chain seq x y z
N MET A 1 -36.05 28.55 0.10
CA MET A 1 -36.39 27.61 1.18
C MET A 1 -35.11 27.03 1.71
N GLU A 2 -34.56 27.68 2.72
CA GLU A 2 -33.35 27.20 3.41
C GLU A 2 -33.78 26.16 4.44
N GLN A 3 -33.32 24.93 4.31
CA GLN A 3 -33.48 23.90 5.35
C GLN A 3 -32.33 24.04 6.35
N ASN A 4 -32.62 24.59 7.51
CA ASN A 4 -31.74 24.58 8.67
C ASN A 4 -31.64 23.14 9.20
N TYR A 5 -30.43 22.56 9.14
CA TYR A 5 -30.12 21.33 9.84
C TYR A 5 -29.78 21.63 11.30
N ASP A 6 -30.64 21.16 12.21
CA ASP A 6 -30.44 21.25 13.66
C ASP A 6 -29.41 20.18 14.09
N VAL A 7 -28.26 20.63 14.57
CA VAL A 7 -27.11 19.82 14.96
C VAL A 7 -27.26 19.12 16.32
N ASN A 8 -28.40 19.29 17.02
CA ASN A 8 -28.60 18.84 18.40
C ASN A 8 -29.44 17.57 18.58
N GLN A 9 -29.79 16.84 17.55
CA GLN A 9 -30.44 15.54 17.73
C GLN A 9 -29.41 14.42 17.96
N ARG A 10 -29.31 13.96 19.21
CA ARG A 10 -28.56 12.74 19.58
C ARG A 10 -29.25 11.54 18.94
N PRO A 11 -28.50 10.70 18.17
CA PRO A 11 -29.08 9.48 17.63
C PRO A 11 -29.31 8.46 18.76
N THR A 12 -30.53 8.01 18.86
CA THR A 12 -30.94 6.90 19.71
C THR A 12 -30.51 5.57 19.10
N LYS A 13 -29.78 4.78 19.89
CA LYS A 13 -29.48 3.34 19.80
C LYS A 13 -28.73 2.79 18.57
N GLY A 14 -27.45 2.50 18.78
CA GLY A 14 -26.90 1.19 18.41
C GLY A 14 -26.44 1.00 16.97
N VAL A 15 -25.56 1.88 16.46
CA VAL A 15 -24.59 1.42 15.45
C VAL A 15 -23.24 1.32 16.16
N HIS A 16 -22.88 0.12 16.57
CA HIS A 16 -21.53 -0.19 16.96
C HIS A 16 -20.67 -0.20 15.67
N ILE A 17 -20.12 0.96 15.33
CA ILE A 17 -18.99 1.02 14.42
C ILE A 17 -17.86 0.35 15.21
N PHE A 18 -17.43 -0.81 14.76
CA PHE A 18 -16.26 -1.51 15.28
C PHE A 18 -15.05 -0.58 15.11
N ALA A 19 -14.73 0.18 16.15
CA ALA A 19 -13.41 0.73 16.30
C ALA A 19 -12.51 -0.43 16.75
N PRO A 20 -11.46 -0.81 16.01
CA PRO A 20 -10.44 -1.68 16.55
C PRO A 20 -9.89 -1.01 17.80
N HIS A 21 -9.73 -1.77 18.89
CA HIS A 21 -9.04 -1.30 20.08
C HIS A 21 -7.58 -1.03 19.71
N TYR A 22 -7.31 0.14 19.20
CA TYR A 22 -5.96 0.68 19.15
C TYR A 22 -5.57 1.00 20.60
N ASN A 23 -4.53 0.35 21.06
CA ASN A 23 -3.84 0.77 22.27
C ASN A 23 -3.24 2.15 21.97
N VAL A 24 -3.89 3.21 22.46
CA VAL A 24 -3.46 4.60 22.24
C VAL A 24 -2.22 4.83 23.11
N GLN A 25 -1.09 4.29 22.70
CA GLN A 25 0.20 4.90 22.99
C GLN A 25 0.27 6.13 22.08
N GLU A 26 0.70 7.26 22.63
CA GLU A 26 0.71 8.58 21.96
C GLU A 26 1.45 8.54 20.61
N ASP A 27 0.81 8.07 19.53
CA ASP A 27 1.31 8.13 18.16
C ASP A 27 1.09 9.54 17.61
N ARG A 28 1.87 10.49 18.13
CA ARG A 28 2.02 11.78 17.47
C ARG A 28 2.77 11.58 16.15
N VAL A 29 2.29 12.23 15.09
CA VAL A 29 3.06 12.33 13.83
C VAL A 29 4.50 12.71 14.17
N LYS A 30 5.46 11.86 13.78
CA LYS A 30 6.86 12.02 14.11
C LYS A 30 7.38 13.34 13.57
N GLN A 31 7.76 14.27 14.45
CA GLN A 31 8.24 15.60 14.10
C GLN A 31 9.75 15.72 14.14
N GLU A 32 10.42 14.79 14.84
CA GLU A 32 11.87 14.76 14.96
C GLU A 32 12.41 13.42 14.44
N PHE A 33 13.40 13.48 13.61
CA PHE A 33 14.01 12.35 12.93
C PHE A 33 15.46 12.16 13.37
N SER A 34 15.88 10.94 13.58
CA SER A 34 17.29 10.59 13.76
C SER A 34 18.01 10.57 12.42
N ILE A 35 19.34 10.59 12.43
CA ILE A 35 20.12 10.41 11.18
C ILE A 35 19.87 9.06 10.51
N LYS A 36 19.45 8.06 11.29
CA LYS A 36 19.08 6.74 10.76
C LYS A 36 17.76 6.80 10.01
N ASP A 37 16.78 7.55 10.54
CA ASP A 37 15.52 7.79 9.83
C ASP A 37 15.76 8.52 8.49
N LEU A 38 16.64 9.52 8.51
CA LEU A 38 17.04 10.24 7.29
C LEU A 38 17.68 9.29 6.26
N GLU A 39 18.56 8.39 6.70
CA GLU A 39 19.15 7.38 5.83
C GLU A 39 18.08 6.42 5.27
N ASN A 40 17.18 5.93 6.12
CA ASN A 40 16.12 4.99 5.72
C ASN A 40 15.16 5.62 4.69
N LEU A 41 14.78 6.89 4.90
CA LEU A 41 13.85 7.60 4.01
C LEU A 41 14.49 8.07 2.70
N SER A 42 15.70 8.64 2.77
CA SER A 42 16.35 9.23 1.59
C SER A 42 17.22 8.26 0.80
N GLY A 43 17.61 7.13 1.36
CA GLY A 43 18.62 6.23 0.81
C GLY A 43 20.05 6.74 0.93
N VAL A 44 20.26 7.99 1.37
CA VAL A 44 21.57 8.59 1.52
C VAL A 44 22.23 8.14 2.83
N LYS A 45 23.44 7.61 2.74
CA LYS A 45 24.15 7.07 3.92
C LYS A 45 24.40 8.15 4.98
N ALA A 46 24.25 7.80 6.26
CA ALA A 46 24.42 8.71 7.40
C ALA A 46 25.76 9.45 7.39
N HIS A 47 26.86 8.81 6.99
CA HIS A 47 28.17 9.45 6.89
C HIS A 47 28.22 10.51 5.76
N THR A 48 27.51 10.27 4.66
CA THR A 48 27.37 11.20 3.54
C THR A 48 26.56 12.44 3.97
N ILE A 49 25.44 12.22 4.68
CA ILE A 49 24.64 13.32 5.24
C ILE A 49 25.49 14.21 6.14
N ARG A 50 26.28 13.62 7.06
CA ARG A 50 27.20 14.37 7.95
C ARG A 50 28.25 15.14 7.17
N ALA A 51 28.81 14.56 6.10
CA ALA A 51 29.78 15.25 5.25
C ALA A 51 29.15 16.46 4.54
N TRP A 52 27.89 16.36 4.12
CA TRP A 52 27.16 17.46 3.49
C TRP A 52 26.77 18.56 4.50
N GLU A 53 26.43 18.20 5.73
CA GLU A 53 26.26 19.17 6.82
C GLU A 53 27.52 20.02 7.02
N GLN A 54 28.67 19.35 7.15
CA GLN A 54 29.95 20.04 7.39
C GLN A 54 30.39 20.86 6.20
N ARG A 55 30.26 20.34 4.98
CA ARG A 55 30.84 20.98 3.79
C ARG A 55 29.94 22.04 3.17
N TYR A 56 28.63 21.86 3.27
CA TYR A 56 27.65 22.68 2.55
C TYR A 56 26.60 23.32 3.47
N ALA A 57 26.65 23.07 4.78
CA ALA A 57 25.58 23.45 5.70
C ALA A 57 24.18 23.03 5.19
N LEU A 58 24.10 21.80 4.62
CA LEU A 58 22.90 21.34 3.90
C LEU A 58 21.69 21.24 4.83
N LEU A 59 21.87 20.69 6.04
CA LEU A 59 20.86 20.51 7.07
C LEU A 59 21.29 21.23 8.35
N ASN A 60 20.29 21.55 9.19
CA ASN A 60 20.51 22.27 10.45
C ASN A 60 19.99 21.45 11.63
N PRO A 61 20.67 20.37 12.05
CA PRO A 61 20.19 19.52 13.12
C PRO A 61 20.12 20.25 14.46
N ASN A 62 19.04 19.98 15.19
CA ASN A 62 18.99 20.28 16.62
C ASN A 62 19.91 19.31 17.37
N ARG A 63 20.31 19.66 18.60
CA ARG A 63 21.07 18.79 19.50
C ARG A 63 20.33 18.61 20.79
N SER A 64 20.15 17.34 21.19
CA SER A 64 19.61 17.01 22.50
C SER A 64 20.59 17.40 23.62
N SER A 65 20.14 17.35 24.87
CA SER A 65 21.00 17.53 26.05
C SER A 65 22.17 16.56 26.12
N THR A 66 22.03 15.38 25.47
CA THR A 66 23.08 14.35 25.33
C THR A 66 23.90 14.49 24.05
N ASN A 67 23.81 15.65 23.37
CA ASN A 67 24.53 15.97 22.14
C ASN A 67 24.19 15.06 20.92
N ILE A 68 23.03 14.39 20.93
CA ILE A 68 22.52 13.61 19.81
C ILE A 68 21.83 14.55 18.81
N ARG A 69 22.11 14.36 17.52
CA ARG A 69 21.47 15.14 16.43
C ARG A 69 20.04 14.67 16.21
N THR A 70 19.12 15.62 16.12
CA THR A 70 17.75 15.42 15.62
C THR A 70 17.45 16.40 14.50
N TYR A 71 16.61 16.01 13.55
CA TYR A 71 16.30 16.75 12.34
C TYR A 71 14.80 16.99 12.29
N GLY A 72 14.39 18.20 11.92
CA GLY A 72 12.99 18.54 11.75
C GLY A 72 12.43 18.09 10.39
N GLY A 73 11.11 18.25 10.23
CA GLY A 73 10.42 17.90 8.96
C GLY A 73 10.96 18.67 7.75
N GLU A 74 11.37 19.94 7.93
CA GLU A 74 11.96 20.75 6.85
C GLU A 74 13.34 20.22 6.42
N ASP A 75 14.17 19.74 7.36
CA ASP A 75 15.44 19.09 7.04
C ASP A 75 15.21 17.80 6.25
N LEU A 76 14.25 16.99 6.67
CA LEU A 76 13.87 15.77 5.97
C LEU A 76 13.36 16.06 4.55
N LYS A 77 12.41 16.99 4.41
CA LYS A 77 11.90 17.44 3.11
C LYS A 77 13.02 17.93 2.19
N LYS A 78 13.92 18.73 2.72
CA LYS A 78 15.10 19.22 1.99
C LYS A 78 15.98 18.07 1.52
N LEU A 79 16.26 17.09 2.40
CA LEU A 79 17.09 15.93 2.06
C LEU A 79 16.43 15.03 1.01
N LEU A 80 15.11 14.82 1.09
CA LEU A 80 14.37 14.05 0.08
C LEU A 80 14.41 14.72 -1.29
N ASN A 81 14.24 16.06 -1.35
CA ASN A 81 14.40 16.81 -2.59
C ASN A 81 15.82 16.72 -3.14
N VAL A 82 16.83 16.79 -2.26
CA VAL A 82 18.25 16.62 -2.65
C VAL A 82 18.48 15.23 -3.23
N ALA A 83 17.98 14.18 -2.59
CA ALA A 83 18.10 12.79 -3.05
C ALA A 83 17.49 12.63 -4.46
N LEU A 84 16.29 13.16 -4.68
CA LEU A 84 15.64 13.19 -6.00
C LEU A 84 16.50 13.86 -7.09
N LEU A 85 17.08 15.01 -6.79
CA LEU A 85 17.91 15.73 -7.76
C LEU A 85 19.26 15.05 -8.02
N LEU A 86 19.80 14.32 -7.04
CA LEU A 86 20.99 13.49 -7.22
C LEU A 86 20.73 12.30 -8.13
N GLU A 87 19.59 11.61 -7.97
CA GLU A 87 19.19 10.53 -8.87
C GLU A 87 19.00 11.00 -10.31
N ARG A 88 18.63 12.27 -10.50
CA ARG A 88 18.60 12.93 -11.82
C ARG A 88 20.00 13.36 -12.33
N GLY A 89 21.07 12.97 -11.64
CA GLY A 89 22.46 13.23 -12.05
C GLY A 89 22.99 14.62 -11.69
N LEU A 90 22.27 15.43 -10.93
CA LEU A 90 22.79 16.71 -10.48
C LEU A 90 23.87 16.52 -9.40
N LYS A 91 24.90 17.38 -9.41
CA LYS A 91 25.96 17.33 -8.40
C LYS A 91 25.52 18.02 -7.12
N ILE A 92 25.83 17.43 -5.95
CA ILE A 92 25.52 18.01 -4.64
C ILE A 92 26.00 19.46 -4.47
N SER A 93 27.16 19.81 -5.04
CA SER A 93 27.68 21.17 -4.99
C SER A 93 26.80 22.21 -5.68
N LYS A 94 26.01 21.82 -6.68
CA LYS A 94 25.00 22.68 -7.31
C LYS A 94 23.72 22.74 -6.50
N ILE A 95 23.28 21.59 -6.01
CA ILE A 95 22.01 21.46 -5.28
C ILE A 95 22.07 22.21 -3.94
N ALA A 96 23.19 22.10 -3.21
CA ALA A 96 23.35 22.70 -1.88
C ALA A 96 23.25 24.24 -1.86
N GLY A 97 23.50 24.89 -2.99
CA GLY A 97 23.37 26.35 -3.13
C GLY A 97 21.95 26.84 -3.46
N LEU A 98 20.99 25.94 -3.66
CA LEU A 98 19.63 26.29 -4.02
C LEU A 98 18.78 26.65 -2.79
N SER A 99 17.91 27.64 -2.93
CA SER A 99 16.89 27.93 -1.91
C SER A 99 15.83 26.80 -1.85
N PRO A 100 15.08 26.66 -0.75
CA PRO A 100 13.99 25.70 -0.66
C PRO A 100 12.97 25.82 -1.80
N THR A 101 12.66 27.03 -2.22
CA THR A 101 11.74 27.29 -3.34
C THR A 101 12.31 26.80 -4.66
N GLN A 102 13.60 27.08 -4.93
CA GLN A 102 14.27 26.58 -6.14
C GLN A 102 14.39 25.06 -6.15
N LEU A 103 14.67 24.43 -5.00
CA LEU A 103 14.68 22.97 -4.87
C LEU A 103 13.32 22.39 -5.23
N GLY A 104 12.23 22.93 -4.67
CA GLY A 104 10.86 22.48 -4.97
C GLY A 104 10.50 22.64 -6.46
N GLN A 105 10.83 23.78 -7.06
CA GLN A 105 10.61 24.04 -8.49
C GLN A 105 11.37 23.04 -9.37
N MET A 106 12.67 22.84 -9.10
CA MET A 106 13.48 21.88 -9.86
C MET A 106 12.98 20.42 -9.72
N VAL A 107 12.43 20.08 -8.56
CA VAL A 107 11.79 18.75 -8.37
C VAL A 107 10.51 18.66 -9.20
N ALA A 108 9.69 19.72 -9.22
CA ALA A 108 8.44 19.77 -9.99
C ALA A 108 8.66 19.83 -11.51
N GLU A 109 9.66 20.58 -11.97
CA GLU A 109 9.98 20.81 -13.39
C GLU A 109 10.92 19.75 -14.01
N GLY A 110 11.37 18.79 -13.22
CA GLY A 110 12.34 17.79 -13.68
C GLY A 110 11.75 16.80 -14.69
N PRO A 111 12.62 16.06 -15.42
CA PRO A 111 12.19 15.07 -16.39
C PRO A 111 11.19 14.11 -15.79
N SER A 112 10.20 13.73 -16.60
CA SER A 112 9.19 12.76 -16.25
C SER A 112 9.82 11.39 -15.91
N VAL A 113 9.03 10.51 -15.31
CA VAL A 113 9.40 9.11 -14.99
C VAL A 113 9.82 8.30 -16.25
N SER A 114 10.00 8.95 -17.40
CA SER A 114 10.13 8.34 -18.73
C SER A 114 11.45 7.63 -19.01
N ASP A 115 12.51 7.83 -18.20
CA ASP A 115 13.85 7.33 -18.49
C ASP A 115 14.21 6.07 -17.66
N GLU A 116 15.31 5.41 -18.03
CA GLU A 116 15.89 4.28 -17.31
C GLU A 116 16.07 4.65 -15.81
N GLY A 117 15.42 3.90 -14.90
CA GLY A 117 15.36 4.27 -13.46
C GLY A 117 14.09 5.02 -13.02
N GLY A 118 13.13 5.26 -13.91
CA GLY A 118 11.90 6.00 -13.62
C GLY A 118 11.08 5.44 -12.45
N GLU A 119 11.10 4.12 -12.23
CA GLU A 119 10.41 3.49 -11.10
C GLU A 119 11.04 3.86 -9.75
N ALA A 120 12.38 3.93 -9.69
CA ALA A 120 13.09 4.39 -8.49
C ALA A 120 12.77 5.86 -8.20
N LEU A 121 12.77 6.71 -9.22
CA LEU A 121 12.39 8.11 -9.11
C LEU A 121 10.94 8.27 -8.65
N ALA A 122 10.01 7.51 -9.21
CA ALA A 122 8.61 7.52 -8.79
C ALA A 122 8.45 7.16 -7.31
N LYS A 123 9.12 6.11 -6.84
CA LYS A 123 9.10 5.72 -5.40
C LYS A 123 9.68 6.80 -4.49
N GLN A 124 10.71 7.51 -4.90
CA GLN A 124 11.24 8.65 -4.13
C GLN A 124 10.24 9.82 -4.08
N ARG A 125 9.56 10.13 -5.18
CA ARG A 125 8.48 11.14 -5.20
C ARG A 125 7.31 10.72 -4.30
N LEU A 126 6.93 9.44 -4.31
CA LEU A 126 5.91 8.91 -3.41
C LEU A 126 6.33 8.98 -1.95
N LYS A 127 7.62 8.73 -1.60
CA LYS A 127 8.13 8.94 -0.24
C LYS A 127 8.03 10.40 0.18
N LEU A 128 8.37 11.32 -0.71
CA LEU A 128 8.22 12.75 -0.43
C LEU A 128 6.75 13.11 -0.21
N ALA A 129 5.85 12.66 -1.10
CA ALA A 129 4.40 12.87 -0.98
C ALA A 129 3.87 12.33 0.35
N MET A 130 4.30 11.12 0.76
CA MET A 130 3.95 10.50 2.03
C MET A 130 4.38 11.36 3.22
N MET A 131 5.63 11.79 3.26
CA MET A 131 6.18 12.54 4.40
C MET A 131 5.63 13.97 4.51
N THR A 132 5.11 14.52 3.41
CA THR A 132 4.54 15.87 3.37
C THR A 132 3.01 15.89 3.27
N PHE A 133 2.36 14.72 3.23
CA PHE A 133 0.93 14.56 2.99
C PHE A 133 0.47 15.31 1.72
N ASP A 134 1.31 15.26 0.67
CA ASP A 134 1.07 15.95 -0.60
C ASP A 134 0.34 15.05 -1.61
N GLU A 135 -1.00 15.17 -1.63
CA GLU A 135 -1.86 14.42 -2.56
C GLU A 135 -1.59 14.81 -4.02
N VAL A 136 -1.27 16.08 -4.30
CA VAL A 136 -1.00 16.54 -5.67
C VAL A 136 0.24 15.84 -6.23
N LEU A 137 1.31 15.79 -5.43
CA LEU A 137 2.53 15.07 -5.81
C LEU A 137 2.29 13.58 -5.99
N PHE A 138 1.47 12.95 -5.11
CA PHE A 138 1.09 11.54 -5.26
C PHE A 138 0.38 11.30 -6.59
N ARG A 139 -0.71 12.05 -6.85
CA ARG A 139 -1.53 11.90 -8.07
C ARG A 139 -0.70 12.10 -9.32
N GLY A 140 0.02 13.21 -9.44
CA GLY A 140 0.86 13.48 -10.61
C GLY A 140 1.93 12.41 -10.82
N THR A 141 2.53 11.86 -9.74
CA THR A 141 3.49 10.77 -9.86
C THR A 141 2.85 9.49 -10.39
N MET A 142 1.66 9.12 -9.88
CA MET A 142 0.96 7.92 -10.33
C MET A 142 0.42 8.07 -11.76
N GLU A 143 -0.09 9.25 -12.13
CA GLU A 143 -0.53 9.55 -13.50
C GLU A 143 0.61 9.38 -14.51
N GLU A 144 1.79 9.94 -14.25
CA GLU A 144 2.99 9.73 -15.09
C GLU A 144 3.38 8.23 -15.19
N CYS A 145 3.26 7.48 -14.08
CA CYS A 145 3.51 6.03 -14.09
C CYS A 145 2.49 5.29 -14.96
N VAL A 146 1.21 5.65 -14.86
CA VAL A 146 0.13 5.03 -15.66
C VAL A 146 0.29 5.32 -17.15
N GLU A 147 0.62 6.54 -17.52
CA GLU A 147 0.90 6.91 -18.91
C GLU A 147 2.03 6.07 -19.52
N ARG A 148 3.05 5.74 -18.74
CA ARG A 148 4.21 4.99 -19.20
C ARG A 148 4.03 3.46 -19.16
N LEU A 149 3.44 2.95 -18.08
CA LEU A 149 3.45 1.52 -17.73
C LEU A 149 2.07 0.85 -17.88
N THR A 150 1.03 1.59 -18.22
CA THR A 150 -0.37 1.24 -17.99
C THR A 150 -0.72 1.28 -16.48
N PHE A 151 -2.00 1.19 -16.15
CA PHE A 151 -2.44 1.17 -14.74
C PHE A 151 -1.88 -0.06 -14.00
N ASP A 152 -2.01 -1.25 -14.60
CA ASP A 152 -1.53 -2.50 -14.02
C ASP A 152 -0.01 -2.45 -13.80
N GLY A 153 0.74 -1.95 -14.77
CA GLY A 153 2.18 -1.79 -14.66
C GLY A 153 2.59 -0.80 -13.58
N ALA A 154 1.88 0.33 -13.44
CA ALA A 154 2.13 1.31 -12.39
C ALA A 154 1.87 0.73 -10.99
N VAL A 155 0.80 -0.05 -10.83
CA VAL A 155 0.52 -0.73 -9.56
C VAL A 155 1.57 -1.79 -9.26
N LEU A 156 1.87 -2.68 -10.20
CA LEU A 156 2.79 -3.81 -9.99
C LEU A 156 4.24 -3.37 -9.77
N ASN A 157 4.73 -2.40 -10.55
CA ASN A 157 6.16 -2.06 -10.57
C ASN A 157 6.49 -0.87 -9.67
N VAL A 158 5.50 -0.05 -9.28
CA VAL A 158 5.74 1.14 -8.46
C VAL A 158 4.97 1.09 -7.15
N ALA A 159 3.63 1.01 -7.18
CA ALA A 159 2.81 1.19 -5.99
C ALA A 159 2.97 0.03 -4.98
N LEU A 160 2.86 -1.23 -5.40
CA LEU A 160 3.02 -2.38 -4.51
C LEU A 160 4.45 -2.51 -3.95
N PRO A 161 5.53 -2.36 -4.74
CA PRO A 161 6.88 -2.29 -4.21
C PRO A 161 7.10 -1.13 -3.24
N PHE A 162 6.51 0.05 -3.52
CA PHE A 162 6.56 1.19 -2.61
C PHE A 162 5.88 0.87 -1.27
N LEU A 163 4.68 0.27 -1.27
CA LEU A 163 4.00 -0.14 -0.03
C LEU A 163 4.78 -1.18 0.77
N ALA A 164 5.50 -2.09 0.09
CA ALA A 164 6.41 -3.01 0.78
C ALA A 164 7.55 -2.27 1.50
N GLU A 165 8.14 -1.24 0.86
CA GLU A 165 9.13 -0.37 1.51
C GLU A 165 8.53 0.41 2.69
N VAL A 166 7.29 0.91 2.56
CA VAL A 166 6.54 1.60 3.63
C VAL A 166 6.34 0.67 4.84
N GLY A 167 6.01 -0.60 4.61
CA GLY A 167 5.91 -1.61 5.67
C GLY A 167 7.22 -1.77 6.47
N VAL A 168 8.39 -1.77 5.78
CA VAL A 168 9.70 -1.81 6.43
C VAL A 168 9.97 -0.52 7.24
N LEU A 169 9.63 0.64 6.71
CA LEU A 169 9.78 1.92 7.40
C LEU A 169 8.92 1.97 8.68
N TRP A 170 7.73 1.39 8.64
CA TRP A 170 6.86 1.27 9.81
C TRP A 170 7.46 0.31 10.87
N LEU A 171 7.93 -0.87 10.47
CA LEU A 171 8.58 -1.84 11.38
C LEU A 171 9.85 -1.30 12.04
N THR A 172 10.47 -0.27 11.48
CA THR A 172 11.67 0.38 12.02
C THR A 172 11.36 1.70 12.76
N ASP A 173 10.10 1.97 13.08
CA ASP A 173 9.63 3.21 13.73
C ASP A 173 10.08 4.49 13.00
N THR A 174 10.37 4.39 11.70
CA THR A 174 10.80 5.53 10.88
C THR A 174 9.62 6.43 10.53
N ILE A 175 8.44 5.83 10.31
CA ILE A 175 7.17 6.52 10.01
C ILE A 175 6.09 6.11 11.02
N CYS A 176 5.03 6.94 11.14
CA CYS A 176 3.84 6.59 11.91
C CYS A 176 2.72 6.04 11.02
N PRO A 177 1.70 5.37 11.58
CA PRO A 177 0.56 4.83 10.83
C PRO A 177 -0.14 5.84 9.93
N ALA A 178 -0.20 7.13 10.32
CA ALA A 178 -0.83 8.16 9.52
C ALA A 178 -0.21 8.34 8.12
N HIS A 179 1.13 8.15 7.99
CA HIS A 179 1.81 8.21 6.71
C HIS A 179 1.42 7.04 5.80
N GLU A 180 1.40 5.82 6.35
CA GLU A 180 0.96 4.63 5.61
C GLU A 180 -0.52 4.76 5.21
N HIS A 181 -1.40 5.13 6.14
CA HIS A 181 -2.84 5.29 5.89
C HIS A 181 -3.13 6.33 4.82
N PHE A 182 -2.39 7.44 4.80
CA PHE A 182 -2.53 8.45 3.75
C PHE A 182 -2.27 7.85 2.37
N MET A 183 -1.17 7.13 2.19
CA MET A 183 -0.79 6.54 0.90
C MET A 183 -1.72 5.39 0.51
N SER A 184 -2.03 4.50 1.44
CA SER A 184 -2.92 3.35 1.18
C SER A 184 -4.32 3.79 0.80
N ASN A 185 -4.86 4.85 1.43
CA ASN A 185 -6.17 5.39 1.08
C ASN A 185 -6.20 6.05 -0.30
N LEU A 186 -5.14 6.77 -0.69
CA LEU A 186 -5.06 7.34 -2.04
C LEU A 186 -4.99 6.25 -3.11
N LEU A 187 -4.22 5.19 -2.86
CA LEU A 187 -4.14 4.06 -3.79
C LEU A 187 -5.47 3.29 -3.87
N ARG A 188 -6.18 3.10 -2.73
CA ARG A 188 -7.55 2.53 -2.74
C ARG A 188 -8.51 3.34 -3.60
N GLN A 189 -8.48 4.67 -3.49
CA GLN A 189 -9.33 5.53 -4.34
C GLN A 189 -9.09 5.30 -5.83
N MET A 190 -7.82 5.19 -6.24
CA MET A 190 -7.47 4.89 -7.64
C MET A 190 -7.99 3.51 -8.07
N LEU A 191 -7.76 2.47 -7.25
CA LEU A 191 -8.24 1.12 -7.53
C LEU A 191 -9.77 1.04 -7.61
N PHE A 192 -10.49 1.68 -6.68
CA PHE A 192 -11.95 1.73 -6.73
C PHE A 192 -12.47 2.45 -7.97
N ALA A 193 -11.81 3.52 -8.41
CA ALA A 193 -12.19 4.22 -9.64
C ALA A 193 -12.02 3.31 -10.88
N GLU A 194 -10.91 2.60 -10.99
CA GLU A 194 -10.66 1.66 -12.09
C GLU A 194 -11.64 0.48 -12.07
N ILE A 195 -11.90 -0.10 -10.90
CA ILE A 195 -12.88 -1.18 -10.74
C ILE A 195 -14.29 -0.71 -11.13
N HIS A 196 -14.68 0.50 -10.71
CA HIS A 196 -15.98 1.07 -11.03
C HIS A 196 -16.16 1.31 -12.53
N ASN A 197 -15.11 1.77 -13.20
CA ASN A 197 -15.13 2.07 -14.64
C ASN A 197 -14.99 0.80 -15.51
N ALA A 198 -14.52 -0.31 -14.95
CA ALA A 198 -14.37 -1.56 -15.68
C ALA A 198 -15.77 -2.16 -16.03
N PRO A 199 -15.91 -2.78 -17.22
CA PRO A 199 -17.17 -3.38 -17.62
C PRO A 199 -17.60 -4.50 -16.68
N ILE A 200 -18.91 -4.60 -16.40
CA ILE A 200 -19.47 -5.70 -15.64
C ILE A 200 -19.66 -6.90 -16.59
N PRO A 201 -19.08 -8.08 -16.29
CA PRO A 201 -19.29 -9.28 -17.10
C PRO A 201 -20.77 -9.62 -17.21
N GLN A 202 -21.20 -10.05 -18.41
CA GLN A 202 -22.60 -10.43 -18.62
C GLN A 202 -22.86 -11.83 -18.04
N PRO A 203 -24.09 -12.12 -17.57
CA PRO A 203 -24.45 -13.42 -16.99
C PRO A 203 -24.28 -14.63 -17.93
N GLU A 204 -24.20 -14.36 -19.23
CA GLU A 204 -24.03 -15.39 -20.27
C GLU A 204 -22.57 -15.88 -20.38
N GLU A 205 -21.62 -15.14 -19.84
CA GLU A 205 -20.22 -15.57 -19.69
C GLU A 205 -20.10 -16.53 -18.50
N LYS A 206 -20.85 -17.67 -18.58
CA LYS A 206 -20.87 -18.70 -17.53
C LYS A 206 -19.47 -19.25 -17.32
N GLY A 207 -18.99 -19.09 -16.14
CA GLY A 207 -17.73 -19.61 -15.68
C GLY A 207 -17.70 -19.62 -14.18
N LYS A 208 -16.64 -20.18 -13.63
CA LYS A 208 -16.38 -20.21 -12.20
C LYS A 208 -16.35 -18.79 -11.62
N VAL A 209 -17.19 -18.54 -10.62
CA VAL A 209 -17.24 -17.23 -9.94
C VAL A 209 -16.03 -17.08 -9.04
N ILE A 210 -15.31 -15.99 -9.19
CA ILE A 210 -14.14 -15.68 -8.35
C ILE A 210 -14.61 -14.82 -7.18
N VAL A 211 -14.52 -15.34 -5.96
CA VAL A 211 -14.89 -14.62 -4.74
C VAL A 211 -13.62 -14.17 -4.02
N LEU A 212 -13.43 -12.85 -3.98
CA LEU A 212 -12.25 -12.23 -3.35
C LEU A 212 -12.58 -11.83 -1.91
N PHE A 213 -11.81 -12.34 -0.97
CA PHE A 213 -12.02 -12.11 0.45
C PHE A 213 -10.72 -12.03 1.23
N LEU A 214 -10.76 -11.45 2.41
CA LEU A 214 -9.69 -11.55 3.40
C LEU A 214 -10.24 -12.22 4.66
N PRO A 215 -9.49 -13.16 5.26
CA PRO A 215 -9.86 -13.82 6.49
C PRO A 215 -10.14 -12.83 7.63
N GLU A 216 -10.78 -13.32 8.69
CA GLU A 216 -11.01 -12.51 9.90
C GLU A 216 -9.73 -11.83 10.37
N ARG A 217 -9.84 -10.54 10.73
CA ARG A 217 -8.77 -9.64 11.17
C ARG A 217 -7.73 -9.25 10.11
N GLU A 218 -7.82 -9.74 8.88
CA GLU A 218 -6.99 -9.21 7.79
C GLU A 218 -7.65 -7.97 7.20
N ILE A 219 -6.89 -6.87 7.17
CA ILE A 219 -7.36 -5.56 6.71
C ILE A 219 -6.55 -5.01 5.51
N HIS A 220 -5.47 -5.68 5.11
CA HIS A 220 -4.57 -5.23 4.04
C HIS A 220 -5.13 -5.58 2.66
N ASP A 221 -6.11 -4.81 2.21
CA ASP A 221 -6.93 -5.13 1.05
C ASP A 221 -6.41 -4.64 -0.31
N ILE A 222 -5.32 -3.87 -0.36
CA ILE A 222 -4.83 -3.29 -1.63
C ILE A 222 -4.51 -4.36 -2.66
N SER A 223 -3.80 -5.42 -2.27
CA SER A 223 -3.51 -6.53 -3.18
C SER A 223 -4.79 -7.24 -3.64
N LEU A 224 -5.78 -7.38 -2.75
CA LEU A 224 -7.07 -7.99 -3.08
C LEU A 224 -7.89 -7.10 -4.04
N LEU A 225 -7.90 -5.77 -3.81
CA LEU A 225 -8.52 -4.80 -4.73
C LEU A 225 -7.87 -4.85 -6.11
N PHE A 226 -6.55 -4.95 -6.16
CA PHE A 226 -5.85 -5.07 -7.44
C PHE A 226 -6.19 -6.38 -8.17
N LEU A 227 -6.28 -7.51 -7.45
CA LEU A 227 -6.77 -8.78 -8.02
C LEU A 227 -8.21 -8.65 -8.55
N HIS A 228 -9.08 -7.93 -7.83
CA HIS A 228 -10.44 -7.68 -8.31
C HIS A 228 -10.46 -6.82 -9.57
N HIS A 229 -9.62 -5.77 -9.64
CA HIS A 229 -9.43 -4.98 -10.85
C HIS A 229 -9.00 -5.85 -12.04
N LEU A 230 -8.02 -6.74 -11.85
CA LEU A 230 -7.56 -7.65 -12.90
C LEU A 230 -8.66 -8.62 -13.37
N CYS A 231 -9.46 -9.18 -12.45
CA CYS A 231 -10.62 -10.00 -12.80
C CYS A 231 -11.63 -9.23 -13.65
N ARG A 232 -11.94 -7.98 -13.26
CA ARG A 232 -12.86 -7.10 -14.00
C ARG A 232 -12.32 -6.76 -15.38
N SER A 233 -11.05 -6.41 -15.50
CA SER A 233 -10.38 -6.10 -16.77
C SER A 233 -10.37 -7.29 -17.73
N ALA A 234 -10.19 -8.50 -17.17
CA ALA A 234 -10.27 -9.76 -17.93
C ALA A 234 -11.71 -10.27 -18.16
N ARG A 235 -12.74 -9.48 -17.80
CA ARG A 235 -14.17 -9.86 -17.89
C ARG A 235 -14.53 -11.15 -17.15
N ARG A 236 -13.78 -11.48 -16.09
CA ARG A 236 -14.12 -12.62 -15.23
C ARG A 236 -15.20 -12.21 -14.22
N GLN A 237 -16.21 -13.07 -14.02
CA GLN A 237 -17.20 -12.83 -13.00
C GLN A 237 -16.55 -12.89 -11.63
N SER A 238 -16.63 -11.79 -10.88
CA SER A 238 -15.98 -11.67 -9.57
C SER A 238 -16.87 -10.97 -8.56
N VAL A 239 -16.81 -11.45 -7.32
CA VAL A 239 -17.49 -10.89 -6.14
C VAL A 239 -16.41 -10.45 -5.15
N PHE A 240 -16.44 -9.20 -4.75
CA PHE A 240 -15.51 -8.65 -3.78
C PHE A 240 -16.16 -8.55 -2.40
N LEU A 241 -15.79 -9.43 -1.47
CA LEU A 241 -16.26 -9.40 -0.09
C LEU A 241 -15.41 -8.48 0.79
N GLY A 242 -14.15 -8.29 0.44
CA GLY A 242 -13.25 -7.34 1.14
C GLY A 242 -12.66 -7.90 2.42
N GLN A 243 -12.50 -7.01 3.41
CA GLN A 243 -11.75 -7.24 4.63
C GLN A 243 -12.52 -8.03 5.67
N SER A 244 -11.79 -8.84 6.47
CA SER A 244 -12.27 -9.45 7.72
C SER A 244 -13.58 -10.23 7.58
N VAL A 245 -13.66 -11.13 6.59
CA VAL A 245 -14.82 -11.97 6.34
C VAL A 245 -14.82 -13.15 7.31
N PRO A 246 -15.92 -13.36 8.06
CA PRO A 246 -16.08 -14.55 8.90
C PRO A 246 -16.02 -15.83 8.08
N PHE A 247 -15.32 -16.85 8.59
CA PHE A 247 -15.14 -18.10 7.87
C PHE A 247 -16.49 -18.78 7.51
N ASP A 248 -17.43 -18.75 8.44
CA ASP A 248 -18.73 -19.42 8.25
C ASP A 248 -19.58 -18.76 7.14
N ASP A 249 -19.34 -17.47 6.84
CA ASP A 249 -19.98 -16.78 5.73
C ASP A 249 -19.50 -17.29 4.36
N LEU A 250 -18.28 -17.83 4.27
CA LEU A 250 -17.77 -18.42 3.03
C LEU A 250 -18.62 -19.64 2.60
N VAL A 251 -19.13 -20.43 3.56
CA VAL A 251 -20.03 -21.55 3.29
C VAL A 251 -21.35 -21.05 2.71
N ASN A 252 -21.89 -19.97 3.29
CA ASN A 252 -23.14 -19.37 2.82
C ASN A 252 -22.98 -18.77 1.41
N VAL A 253 -21.84 -18.15 1.15
CA VAL A 253 -21.52 -17.59 -0.16
C VAL A 253 -21.31 -18.69 -1.20
N ALA A 254 -20.58 -19.77 -0.85
CA ALA A 254 -20.38 -20.90 -1.75
C ALA A 254 -21.70 -21.51 -2.23
N ALA A 255 -22.68 -21.58 -1.34
CA ALA A 255 -24.03 -22.15 -1.67
C ALA A 255 -24.84 -21.31 -2.68
N GLN A 256 -24.40 -20.07 -3.00
CA GLN A 256 -25.09 -19.22 -3.98
C GLN A 256 -24.65 -19.47 -5.43
N PHE A 257 -23.58 -20.25 -5.66
CA PHE A 257 -22.97 -20.45 -6.96
C PHE A 257 -22.79 -21.92 -7.27
N GLU A 258 -22.93 -22.30 -8.53
CA GLU A 258 -22.66 -23.67 -8.98
C GLU A 258 -21.17 -24.01 -8.93
N GLU A 259 -20.34 -23.09 -9.39
CA GLU A 259 -18.88 -23.21 -9.33
C GLU A 259 -18.29 -21.94 -8.72
N VAL A 260 -17.48 -22.10 -7.68
CA VAL A 260 -16.86 -20.97 -6.97
C VAL A 260 -15.38 -21.22 -6.70
N CYS A 261 -14.61 -20.13 -6.86
CA CYS A 261 -13.21 -20.07 -6.52
C CYS A 261 -12.98 -18.92 -5.53
N PHE A 262 -12.64 -19.26 -4.30
CA PHE A 262 -12.24 -18.25 -3.31
C PHE A 262 -10.78 -17.84 -3.50
N VAL A 263 -10.52 -16.56 -3.48
CA VAL A 263 -9.19 -15.99 -3.66
C VAL A 263 -8.87 -15.04 -2.52
N SER A 264 -7.69 -15.23 -1.92
CA SER A 264 -7.19 -14.33 -0.86
C SER A 264 -5.70 -14.07 -1.03
N TYR A 265 -5.26 -12.86 -0.65
CA TYR A 265 -3.85 -12.49 -0.56
C TYR A 265 -3.59 -11.82 0.78
N CYS A 266 -3.00 -12.56 1.71
CA CYS A 266 -2.91 -12.19 3.12
C CYS A 266 -1.53 -11.64 3.49
N THR A 267 -1.54 -10.60 4.30
CA THR A 267 -0.32 -9.93 4.78
C THR A 267 0.00 -10.31 6.23
N THR A 268 -1.00 -10.31 7.12
CA THR A 268 -0.80 -10.47 8.57
C THR A 268 -1.69 -11.53 9.20
N SER A 269 -2.85 -11.83 8.62
CA SER A 269 -3.80 -12.81 9.18
C SER A 269 -4.22 -13.84 8.12
N PRO A 270 -4.34 -15.14 8.49
CA PRO A 270 -4.04 -15.71 9.80
C PRO A 270 -2.55 -15.53 10.16
N ALA A 271 -2.21 -15.64 11.46
CA ALA A 271 -0.80 -15.65 11.84
C ALA A 271 -0.07 -16.83 11.16
N ALA A 272 1.22 -16.68 10.85
CA ALA A 272 1.96 -17.68 10.06
C ALA A 272 1.97 -19.08 10.69
N ASP A 273 1.95 -19.17 12.01
CA ASP A 273 1.84 -20.42 12.77
C ASP A 273 0.42 -21.03 12.77
N GLN A 274 -0.60 -20.26 12.37
CA GLN A 274 -2.01 -20.68 12.23
C GLN A 274 -2.41 -20.91 10.76
N ALA A 275 -1.53 -20.65 9.81
CA ALA A 275 -1.83 -20.74 8.39
C ALA A 275 -2.22 -22.15 7.96
N GLN A 276 -1.57 -23.20 8.50
CA GLN A 276 -1.91 -24.58 8.20
C GLN A 276 -3.26 -24.97 8.78
N ASP A 277 -3.56 -24.60 10.03
CA ASP A 277 -4.85 -24.86 10.66
C ASP A 277 -6.02 -24.24 9.87
N TYR A 278 -5.77 -23.07 9.27
CA TYR A 278 -6.75 -22.40 8.40
C TYR A 278 -7.00 -23.21 7.12
N ILE A 279 -5.97 -23.72 6.47
CA ILE A 279 -6.09 -24.60 5.28
C ILE A 279 -6.80 -25.90 5.65
N ASP A 280 -6.42 -26.54 6.74
CA ASP A 280 -7.05 -27.76 7.22
C ASP A 280 -8.54 -27.56 7.58
N ARG A 281 -8.92 -26.37 8.04
CA ARG A 281 -10.32 -25.99 8.25
C ARG A 281 -11.07 -25.87 6.94
N ILE A 282 -10.48 -25.26 5.91
CA ILE A 282 -11.05 -25.19 4.56
C ILE A 282 -11.32 -26.61 4.04
N ASP A 283 -10.30 -27.46 4.04
CA ASP A 283 -10.39 -28.80 3.47
C ASP A 283 -11.43 -29.68 4.18
N ARG A 284 -11.52 -29.56 5.51
CA ARG A 284 -12.57 -30.28 6.28
C ARG A 284 -13.97 -29.76 5.97
N THR A 285 -14.11 -28.45 5.80
CA THR A 285 -15.43 -27.82 5.59
C THR A 285 -15.95 -28.05 4.19
N PHE A 286 -15.08 -28.03 3.19
CA PHE A 286 -15.43 -28.15 1.78
C PHE A 286 -15.11 -29.53 1.19
N ALA A 287 -14.89 -30.53 2.04
CA ALA A 287 -14.59 -31.90 1.62
C ALA A 287 -15.66 -32.45 0.66
N GLY A 288 -15.24 -32.95 -0.49
CA GLY A 288 -16.12 -33.53 -1.51
C GLY A 288 -16.95 -32.52 -2.32
N SER A 289 -16.69 -31.23 -2.18
CA SER A 289 -17.28 -30.17 -3.01
C SER A 289 -16.31 -29.72 -4.13
N GLU A 290 -16.86 -29.08 -5.18
CA GLU A 290 -16.09 -28.47 -6.28
C GLU A 290 -15.54 -27.06 -5.92
N VAL A 291 -15.69 -26.63 -4.66
CA VAL A 291 -15.18 -25.33 -4.16
C VAL A 291 -13.66 -25.37 -4.11
N THR A 292 -13.02 -24.36 -4.66
CA THR A 292 -11.55 -24.24 -4.63
C THR A 292 -11.12 -22.94 -3.97
N PHE A 293 -9.95 -22.99 -3.34
CA PHE A 293 -9.32 -21.83 -2.71
C PHE A 293 -7.93 -21.59 -3.30
N HIS A 294 -7.62 -20.34 -3.63
CA HIS A 294 -6.30 -19.89 -4.01
C HIS A 294 -5.83 -18.86 -2.99
N LEU A 295 -4.86 -19.24 -2.17
CA LEU A 295 -4.33 -18.42 -1.08
C LEU A 295 -2.91 -17.97 -1.41
N GLY A 296 -2.65 -16.67 -1.28
CA GLY A 296 -1.33 -16.07 -1.48
C GLY A 296 -0.93 -15.17 -0.30
N GLY A 297 0.31 -14.68 -0.35
CA GLY A 297 0.85 -13.76 0.65
C GLY A 297 1.85 -14.37 1.61
N GLY A 298 2.48 -13.48 2.39
CA GLY A 298 3.60 -13.85 3.27
C GLY A 298 3.28 -14.90 4.32
N VAL A 299 2.05 -14.90 4.81
CA VAL A 299 1.60 -15.78 5.90
C VAL A 299 1.51 -17.25 5.48
N PHE A 300 1.26 -17.53 4.20
CA PHE A 300 1.12 -18.90 3.69
C PHE A 300 2.41 -19.51 3.12
N LYS A 301 3.54 -18.80 3.11
CA LYS A 301 4.79 -19.27 2.48
C LYS A 301 5.30 -20.62 2.95
N GLN A 302 5.00 -21.01 4.18
CA GLN A 302 5.44 -22.28 4.78
C GLN A 302 4.32 -23.29 4.92
N ALA A 303 3.10 -22.93 4.53
CA ALA A 303 1.95 -23.82 4.59
C ALA A 303 1.97 -24.81 3.42
N THR A 304 1.44 -26.00 3.66
CA THR A 304 1.27 -27.06 2.65
C THR A 304 -0.12 -26.90 2.01
N GLU A 305 -0.19 -27.11 0.71
CA GLU A 305 -1.46 -27.15 -0.02
C GLU A 305 -2.41 -28.20 0.53
N GLY A 306 -3.70 -27.92 0.43
CA GLY A 306 -4.77 -28.84 0.81
C GLY A 306 -5.42 -29.48 -0.41
N VAL A 307 -6.51 -30.22 -0.17
CA VAL A 307 -7.32 -30.86 -1.23
C VAL A 307 -8.09 -29.81 -2.02
N ASN A 308 -8.69 -28.87 -1.31
CA ASN A 308 -9.45 -27.75 -1.90
C ASN A 308 -8.62 -26.47 -2.03
N THR A 309 -7.37 -26.47 -1.55
CA THR A 309 -6.57 -25.26 -1.38
C THR A 309 -5.25 -25.34 -2.12
N THR A 310 -4.99 -24.37 -3.01
CA THR A 310 -3.68 -24.13 -3.63
C THR A 310 -3.02 -22.93 -2.97
N VAL A 311 -1.74 -23.04 -2.63
CA VAL A 311 -0.91 -21.98 -2.04
C VAL A 311 -0.01 -21.36 -3.10
N HIS A 312 -0.06 -20.03 -3.22
CA HIS A 312 0.76 -19.27 -4.16
C HIS A 312 1.90 -18.58 -3.44
N THR A 313 3.14 -18.89 -3.83
CA THR A 313 4.35 -18.30 -3.24
C THR A 313 4.61 -16.86 -3.69
N ASP A 314 4.00 -16.46 -4.81
CA ASP A 314 4.09 -15.12 -5.38
C ASP A 314 2.76 -14.69 -6.03
N GLY A 315 2.61 -13.36 -6.20
CA GLY A 315 1.39 -12.79 -6.77
C GLY A 315 1.19 -13.11 -8.25
N ALA A 316 2.26 -13.33 -9.02
CA ALA A 316 2.16 -13.59 -10.45
C ALA A 316 1.55 -14.98 -10.71
N SER A 317 1.95 -16.00 -9.95
CA SER A 317 1.37 -17.34 -10.02
C SER A 317 -0.12 -17.35 -9.66
N LEU A 318 -0.51 -16.56 -8.65
CA LEU A 318 -1.91 -16.38 -8.27
C LEU A 318 -2.71 -15.72 -9.42
N VAL A 319 -2.21 -14.61 -9.96
CA VAL A 319 -2.86 -13.89 -11.08
C VAL A 319 -3.03 -14.81 -12.29
N GLN A 320 -1.97 -15.52 -12.68
CA GLN A 320 -2.04 -16.46 -13.80
C GLN A 320 -3.15 -17.50 -13.59
N LYS A 321 -3.25 -18.05 -12.39
CA LYS A 321 -4.23 -19.11 -12.09
C LYS A 321 -5.68 -18.64 -12.08
N ILE A 322 -5.95 -17.43 -11.63
CA ILE A 322 -7.32 -16.90 -11.53
C ILE A 322 -7.83 -16.28 -12.85
N LEU A 323 -6.92 -15.88 -13.75
CA LEU A 323 -7.32 -15.27 -15.03
C LEU A 323 -7.42 -16.29 -16.19
N HIS A 324 -6.77 -17.43 -16.07
CA HIS A 324 -6.75 -18.52 -17.07
C HIS A 324 -7.41 -19.78 -16.55
#